data_5a7921495bdbef5c96802aeef2e86db2
#
_entry.id   5a7921495bdbef5c96802aeef2e86db2
#
_cell.length_a   1.000
_cell.length_b   1.000
_cell.length_c   1.000
_cell.angle_alpha   90.00
_cell.angle_beta   90.00
_cell.angle_gamma   90.00
#
_symmetry.space_group_name_H-M   'P 1'
#
loop_
_entity.id
_entity.type
_entity.pdbx_description
1 polymer ?
#
loop_
_entity_poly.entity_id
_entity_poly.type
_entity_poly.pdbx_seq_one_letter_code
_entity_poly.pdbx_strand_id
1 'polypeptide(L)'
;MAQALFLVLVLSGFCSCGHKPYPQPLITADSLTNVLPDSAVTLLKSIGNALQNEPEATRMYYRLLCIKANDKAYILHTSDSLILPVLHYYIEKDDERHLPEAYYYAGRVYRDLGDAPQALEYFEKAAEALPEDGGYKLKSKIYSQMGTLFAYQSMYAEALEMYKKGGEYDNILKDSVGMVFTLSDIGNMYKELGKEDSTLAYFKEASRLSRLLQRTDLFNMIQSQLAFIYTDLQKYDSARTALQNALKDIEQPNRSAIYNIAARFYDVTNQTDSAIWYYNELLDFGSVYAKQTAYCRLLKLTLKQNDTQQATGYLNDYLLYTDSIQKLTQTETIHRMHSLYNYQLREKENIQLKNENRNKTFLIGMISGSLLLIIISFIAYRQYSRRKTLELKQQLEKLQTIEKENQEKIESLGKYRFQKEELEKRLADVNHPEDNAQKKQLGQKIELLNHILQQQAIEKEQEKDAQDCLFCSEIYKKLQNRANSARGEAYIIPEEWDSLKELINPAYPTFFERLYSLHTPNENELHVCILLKLQFRQADIARLLQLKPESISSIRRRLYQKVTGSKGSPEMWDKIIDSL
;
A
#
# COMPACT_ATOMS: atom_id res chain seq x y z
N MET A 1 21.88 -37.23 -25.30
CA MET A 1 20.93 -36.11 -25.27
C MET A 1 19.91 -36.21 -24.11
N ALA A 2 19.34 -37.37 -23.80
CA ALA A 2 18.37 -37.50 -22.69
C ALA A 2 18.94 -37.22 -21.28
N GLN A 3 20.24 -37.58 -21.02
CA GLN A 3 20.89 -37.31 -19.75
C GLN A 3 21.26 -35.83 -19.55
N ALA A 4 21.54 -35.08 -20.62
CA ALA A 4 21.78 -33.64 -20.56
C ALA A 4 20.48 -32.86 -20.33
N LEU A 5 19.33 -33.33 -20.86
CA LEU A 5 18.03 -32.73 -20.63
C LEU A 5 17.54 -32.94 -19.19
N PHE A 6 17.87 -34.09 -18.58
CA PHE A 6 17.52 -34.37 -17.18
C PHE A 6 18.34 -33.52 -16.20
N LEU A 7 19.60 -33.24 -16.53
CA LEU A 7 20.48 -32.39 -15.70
C LEU A 7 20.05 -30.91 -15.74
N VAL A 8 19.57 -30.44 -16.91
CA VAL A 8 19.00 -29.08 -17.05
C VAL A 8 17.68 -28.93 -16.31
N LEU A 9 16.83 -29.98 -16.31
CA LEU A 9 15.55 -29.98 -15.55
C LEU A 9 15.78 -30.04 -14.02
N VAL A 10 16.83 -30.70 -13.56
CA VAL A 10 17.18 -30.74 -12.12
C VAL A 10 17.83 -29.44 -11.67
N LEU A 11 18.59 -28.75 -12.53
CA LEU A 11 19.18 -27.43 -12.22
C LEU A 11 18.17 -26.26 -12.29
N SER A 12 17.09 -26.39 -13.08
CA SER A 12 16.02 -25.38 -13.09
C SER A 12 15.06 -25.48 -11.90
N GLY A 13 15.10 -26.57 -11.12
CA GLY A 13 14.28 -26.75 -9.91
C GLY A 13 14.82 -26.03 -8.67
N PHE A 14 16.02 -25.44 -8.70
CA PHE A 14 16.64 -24.79 -7.54
C PHE A 14 16.73 -23.27 -7.61
N CYS A 15 16.16 -22.63 -8.64
CA CYS A 15 15.90 -21.19 -8.59
C CYS A 15 14.53 -20.88 -7.99
N SER A 16 14.24 -21.46 -6.83
CA SER A 16 13.27 -20.87 -5.92
C SER A 16 13.93 -19.58 -5.41
N CYS A 17 13.36 -18.43 -5.74
CA CYS A 17 13.60 -17.17 -5.04
C CYS A 17 13.09 -17.33 -3.60
N GLY A 18 13.83 -18.09 -2.79
CA GLY A 18 13.55 -18.31 -1.39
C GLY A 18 13.91 -17.05 -0.62
N HIS A 19 12.91 -16.28 -0.19
CA HIS A 19 13.07 -15.49 1.02
C HIS A 19 13.66 -16.43 2.07
N LYS A 20 14.79 -16.05 2.68
CA LYS A 20 15.29 -16.81 3.85
C LYS A 20 14.14 -16.91 4.83
N PRO A 21 13.79 -18.10 5.32
CA PRO A 21 12.72 -18.24 6.30
C PRO A 21 13.03 -17.35 7.50
N TYR A 22 12.00 -16.71 8.05
CA TYR A 22 12.16 -15.93 9.26
C TYR A 22 12.80 -16.76 10.37
N PRO A 23 13.63 -16.15 11.25
CA PRO A 23 14.21 -16.84 12.40
C PRO A 23 13.12 -17.55 13.23
N GLN A 24 13.42 -18.79 13.66
CA GLN A 24 12.47 -19.61 14.40
C GLN A 24 11.83 -18.90 15.61
N PRO A 25 12.53 -18.05 16.38
CA PRO A 25 11.90 -17.29 17.46
C PRO A 25 10.80 -16.33 17.01
N LEU A 26 10.90 -15.73 15.80
CA LEU A 26 9.84 -14.88 15.23
C LEU A 26 8.61 -15.69 14.83
N ILE A 27 8.80 -16.87 14.24
CA ILE A 27 7.72 -17.78 13.88
C ILE A 27 6.97 -18.25 15.15
N THR A 28 7.73 -18.56 16.20
CA THR A 28 7.17 -18.91 17.51
C THR A 28 6.39 -17.75 18.12
N ALA A 29 6.95 -16.52 18.08
CA ALA A 29 6.28 -15.34 18.57
C ALA A 29 4.97 -15.06 17.82
N ASP A 30 4.94 -15.17 16.49
CA ASP A 30 3.71 -15.00 15.71
C ASP A 30 2.64 -16.01 16.10
N SER A 31 3.02 -17.27 16.27
CA SER A 31 2.09 -18.32 16.74
C SER A 31 1.52 -18.01 18.13
N LEU A 32 2.33 -17.46 19.03
CA LEU A 32 1.93 -17.10 20.39
C LEU A 32 1.02 -15.87 20.44
N THR A 33 1.07 -14.95 19.47
CA THR A 33 0.30 -13.69 19.53
C THR A 33 -1.22 -13.90 19.68
N ASN A 34 -1.75 -15.00 19.16
CA ASN A 34 -3.19 -15.30 19.24
C ASN A 34 -3.58 -16.20 20.41
N VAL A 35 -2.62 -16.89 21.03
CA VAL A 35 -2.88 -17.91 22.09
C VAL A 35 -2.43 -17.41 23.46
N LEU A 36 -1.23 -16.83 23.53
CA LEU A 36 -0.59 -16.35 24.75
C LEU A 36 0.12 -15.01 24.46
N PRO A 37 -0.64 -13.91 24.26
CA PRO A 37 -0.07 -12.63 23.81
C PRO A 37 1.00 -12.06 24.75
N ASP A 38 0.85 -12.18 26.07
CA ASP A 38 1.86 -11.72 27.04
C ASP A 38 3.20 -12.47 26.87
N SER A 39 3.12 -13.78 26.60
CA SER A 39 4.30 -14.60 26.31
C SER A 39 4.95 -14.18 24.98
N ALA A 40 4.15 -13.84 23.97
CA ALA A 40 4.65 -13.31 22.70
C ALA A 40 5.39 -11.97 22.92
N VAL A 41 4.81 -11.04 23.69
CA VAL A 41 5.45 -9.76 24.06
C VAL A 41 6.78 -10.00 24.76
N THR A 42 6.81 -10.92 25.74
CA THR A 42 8.04 -11.25 26.50
C THR A 42 9.11 -11.84 25.58
N LEU A 43 8.75 -12.77 24.71
CA LEU A 43 9.65 -13.38 23.74
C LEU A 43 10.21 -12.33 22.77
N LEU A 44 9.35 -11.51 22.18
CA LEU A 44 9.75 -10.46 21.24
C LEU A 44 10.73 -9.45 21.90
N LYS A 45 10.49 -9.06 23.14
CA LYS A 45 11.42 -8.21 23.90
C LYS A 45 12.80 -8.87 24.09
N SER A 46 12.84 -10.17 24.35
CA SER A 46 14.09 -10.89 24.58
C SER A 46 14.96 -11.05 23.33
N ILE A 47 14.34 -11.15 22.15
CA ILE A 47 15.06 -11.38 20.88
C ILE A 47 15.40 -10.10 20.13
N GLY A 48 14.87 -8.94 20.54
CA GLY A 48 14.99 -7.69 19.79
C GLY A 48 16.43 -7.27 19.47
N ASN A 49 17.35 -7.45 20.42
CA ASN A 49 18.77 -7.12 20.22
C ASN A 49 19.44 -8.06 19.21
N ALA A 50 19.10 -9.34 19.20
CA ALA A 50 19.65 -10.31 18.26
C ALA A 50 19.23 -10.06 16.81
N LEU A 51 18.11 -9.39 16.62
CA LEU A 51 17.55 -9.12 15.29
C LEU A 51 18.06 -7.82 14.64
N GLN A 52 18.89 -7.04 15.30
CA GLN A 52 19.39 -5.77 14.76
C GLN A 52 20.21 -5.93 13.48
N ASN A 53 20.93 -7.03 13.36
CA ASN A 53 21.79 -7.33 12.21
C ASN A 53 21.09 -8.20 11.14
N GLU A 54 19.82 -8.56 11.36
CA GLU A 54 19.04 -9.32 10.39
C GLU A 54 18.63 -8.47 9.18
N PRO A 55 18.30 -9.11 8.04
CA PRO A 55 17.78 -8.41 6.87
C PRO A 55 16.62 -7.48 7.20
N GLU A 56 16.48 -6.40 6.44
CA GLU A 56 15.44 -5.39 6.68
C GLU A 56 14.03 -5.99 6.72
N ALA A 57 13.73 -6.94 5.84
CA ALA A 57 12.48 -7.69 5.85
C ALA A 57 12.17 -8.33 7.21
N THR A 58 13.18 -9.00 7.80
CA THR A 58 13.05 -9.63 9.12
C THR A 58 12.82 -8.60 10.22
N ARG A 59 13.54 -7.48 10.16
CA ARG A 59 13.39 -6.39 11.14
C ARG A 59 12.02 -5.71 11.05
N MET A 60 11.48 -5.52 9.85
CA MET A 60 10.15 -4.93 9.66
C MET A 60 9.05 -5.90 10.10
N TYR A 61 9.20 -7.18 9.81
CA TYR A 61 8.29 -8.20 10.31
C TYR A 61 8.32 -8.30 11.85
N TYR A 62 9.50 -8.26 12.46
CA TYR A 62 9.63 -8.18 13.92
C TYR A 62 8.88 -6.98 14.51
N ARG A 63 9.03 -5.78 13.92
CA ARG A 63 8.29 -4.59 14.37
C ARG A 63 6.78 -4.76 14.27
N LEU A 64 6.30 -5.31 13.15
CA LEU A 64 4.89 -5.60 12.96
C LEU A 64 4.37 -6.58 14.01
N LEU A 65 5.13 -7.64 14.32
CA LEU A 65 4.78 -8.60 15.37
C LEU A 65 4.78 -7.97 16.77
N CYS A 66 5.69 -7.05 17.07
CA CYS A 66 5.67 -6.32 18.34
C CYS A 66 4.38 -5.51 18.50
N ILE A 67 3.94 -4.81 17.45
CA ILE A 67 2.68 -4.06 17.46
C ILE A 67 1.50 -5.02 17.64
N LYS A 68 1.46 -6.10 16.86
CA LYS A 68 0.44 -7.14 16.92
C LYS A 68 0.35 -7.78 18.32
N ALA A 69 1.49 -8.14 18.92
CA ALA A 69 1.53 -8.75 20.24
C ALA A 69 1.05 -7.78 21.34
N ASN A 70 1.49 -6.51 21.29
CA ASN A 70 1.04 -5.49 22.22
C ASN A 70 -0.47 -5.28 22.13
N ASP A 71 -1.00 -5.13 20.90
CA ASP A 71 -2.45 -5.00 20.67
C ASP A 71 -3.24 -6.18 21.25
N LYS A 72 -2.75 -7.42 21.06
CA LYS A 72 -3.37 -8.63 21.59
C LYS A 72 -3.25 -8.79 23.09
N ALA A 73 -2.18 -8.25 23.69
CA ALA A 73 -1.96 -8.18 25.14
C ALA A 73 -2.67 -6.97 25.80
N TYR A 74 -3.48 -6.22 25.06
CA TYR A 74 -4.15 -5.00 25.51
C TYR A 74 -3.19 -3.91 26.01
N ILE A 75 -1.96 -3.90 25.52
CA ILE A 75 -0.99 -2.85 25.79
C ILE A 75 -1.21 -1.72 24.79
N LEU A 76 -1.64 -0.55 25.28
CA LEU A 76 -1.92 0.60 24.45
C LEU A 76 -0.66 1.11 23.76
N HIS A 77 -0.79 1.48 22.51
CA HIS A 77 0.27 2.12 21.74
C HIS A 77 0.33 3.61 22.10
N THR A 78 1.53 4.08 22.44
CA THR A 78 1.77 5.49 22.82
C THR A 78 2.51 6.29 21.76
N SER A 79 2.88 5.66 20.64
CA SER A 79 3.61 6.28 19.52
C SER A 79 3.41 5.47 18.24
N ASP A 80 3.43 6.15 17.12
CA ASP A 80 3.44 5.60 15.76
C ASP A 80 4.85 5.26 15.24
N SER A 81 5.88 5.52 16.01
CA SER A 81 7.29 5.37 15.61
C SER A 81 7.67 3.94 15.18
N LEU A 82 6.96 2.92 15.66
CA LEU A 82 7.17 1.54 15.25
C LEU A 82 6.45 1.21 13.96
N ILE A 83 5.21 1.72 13.74
CA ILE A 83 4.39 1.32 12.59
C ILE A 83 4.76 2.07 11.31
N LEU A 84 5.16 3.34 11.39
CA LEU A 84 5.50 4.14 10.22
C LEU A 84 6.63 3.54 9.36
N PRO A 85 7.76 3.08 9.92
CA PRO A 85 8.79 2.40 9.13
C PRO A 85 8.32 1.08 8.51
N VAL A 86 7.42 0.35 9.20
CA VAL A 86 6.82 -0.91 8.70
C VAL A 86 5.95 -0.62 7.48
N LEU A 87 5.09 0.39 7.55
CA LEU A 87 4.25 0.83 6.43
C LEU A 87 5.10 1.26 5.24
N HIS A 88 6.08 2.14 5.49
CA HIS A 88 6.96 2.62 4.43
C HIS A 88 7.65 1.47 3.70
N TYR A 89 8.17 0.52 4.45
CA TYR A 89 8.83 -0.66 3.91
C TYR A 89 7.89 -1.50 3.03
N TYR A 90 6.69 -1.88 3.55
CA TYR A 90 5.79 -2.75 2.79
C TYR A 90 5.15 -2.06 1.59
N ILE A 91 4.90 -0.74 1.66
CA ILE A 91 4.45 0.06 0.51
C ILE A 91 5.54 0.09 -0.57
N GLU A 92 6.80 0.36 -0.18
CA GLU A 92 7.92 0.45 -1.12
C GLU A 92 8.23 -0.90 -1.80
N LYS A 93 8.03 -2.00 -1.07
CA LYS A 93 8.26 -3.36 -1.59
C LYS A 93 7.06 -3.93 -2.35
N ASP A 94 5.92 -3.24 -2.36
CA ASP A 94 4.66 -3.74 -2.94
C ASP A 94 4.29 -5.14 -2.38
N ASP A 95 4.44 -5.29 -1.05
CA ASP A 95 4.23 -6.57 -0.36
C ASP A 95 2.75 -6.82 -0.10
N GLU A 96 2.05 -7.38 -1.09
CA GLU A 96 0.62 -7.69 -1.03
C GLU A 96 0.25 -8.59 0.16
N ARG A 97 1.21 -9.33 0.73
CA ARG A 97 0.96 -10.26 1.83
C ARG A 97 0.88 -9.58 3.19
N HIS A 98 1.81 -8.65 3.47
CA HIS A 98 1.92 -8.03 4.79
C HIS A 98 1.31 -6.62 4.84
N LEU A 99 1.17 -5.96 3.69
CA LEU A 99 0.67 -4.59 3.61
C LEU A 99 -0.76 -4.42 4.19
N PRO A 100 -1.74 -5.31 3.91
CA PRO A 100 -3.06 -5.19 4.51
C PRO A 100 -3.04 -5.30 6.04
N GLU A 101 -2.21 -6.20 6.59
CA GLU A 101 -2.06 -6.36 8.04
C GLU A 101 -1.33 -5.16 8.65
N ALA A 102 -0.33 -4.60 7.97
CA ALA A 102 0.37 -3.39 8.40
C ALA A 102 -0.58 -2.18 8.44
N TYR A 103 -1.42 -1.99 7.44
CA TYR A 103 -2.47 -0.96 7.47
C TYR A 103 -3.46 -1.17 8.61
N TYR A 104 -3.91 -2.41 8.82
CA TYR A 104 -4.81 -2.73 9.94
C TYR A 104 -4.19 -2.32 11.28
N TYR A 105 -2.94 -2.70 11.53
CA TYR A 105 -2.27 -2.34 12.79
C TYR A 105 -1.91 -0.86 12.87
N ALA A 106 -1.72 -0.17 11.76
CA ALA A 106 -1.63 1.29 11.78
C ALA A 106 -2.96 1.91 12.26
N GLY A 107 -4.10 1.43 11.75
CA GLY A 107 -5.40 1.84 12.26
C GLY A 107 -5.56 1.60 13.76
N ARG A 108 -5.06 0.46 14.27
CA ARG A 108 -5.06 0.15 15.71
C ARG A 108 -4.19 1.10 16.52
N VAL A 109 -2.98 1.41 16.04
CA VAL A 109 -2.06 2.36 16.67
C VAL A 109 -2.69 3.75 16.74
N TYR A 110 -3.22 4.27 15.64
CA TYR A 110 -3.82 5.61 15.61
C TYR A 110 -5.13 5.68 16.42
N ARG A 111 -5.90 4.59 16.50
CA ARG A 111 -7.01 4.48 17.45
C ARG A 111 -6.53 4.65 18.90
N ASP A 112 -5.46 3.98 19.28
CA ASP A 112 -4.91 4.06 20.64
C ASP A 112 -4.32 5.43 20.94
N LEU A 113 -3.78 6.12 19.92
CA LEU A 113 -3.30 7.51 20.00
C LEU A 113 -4.44 8.54 20.06
N GLY A 114 -5.69 8.11 19.88
CA GLY A 114 -6.86 8.98 19.88
C GLY A 114 -7.08 9.74 18.57
N ASP A 115 -6.38 9.38 17.50
CA ASP A 115 -6.58 9.95 16.17
C ASP A 115 -7.54 9.08 15.36
N ALA A 116 -8.83 9.22 15.68
CA ALA A 116 -9.88 8.42 15.06
C ALA A 116 -10.00 8.62 13.53
N PRO A 117 -9.85 9.84 12.96
CA PRO A 117 -9.84 10.01 11.50
C PRO A 117 -8.71 9.25 10.81
N GLN A 118 -7.49 9.33 11.36
CA GLN A 118 -6.34 8.63 10.80
C GLN A 118 -6.47 7.11 10.95
N ALA A 119 -7.05 6.65 12.08
CA ALA A 119 -7.35 5.23 12.29
C ALA A 119 -8.33 4.70 11.22
N LEU A 120 -9.40 5.46 10.93
CA LEU A 120 -10.38 5.09 9.90
C LEU A 120 -9.74 5.02 8.52
N GLU A 121 -8.93 6.01 8.13
CA GLU A 121 -8.20 6.02 6.86
C GLU A 121 -7.33 4.77 6.68
N TYR A 122 -6.62 4.35 7.73
CA TYR A 122 -5.80 3.15 7.65
C TYR A 122 -6.63 1.86 7.61
N PHE A 123 -7.79 1.80 8.27
CA PHE A 123 -8.69 0.65 8.14
C PHE A 123 -9.29 0.56 6.73
N GLU A 124 -9.62 1.68 6.09
CA GLU A 124 -10.06 1.73 4.70
C GLU A 124 -8.98 1.22 3.75
N LYS A 125 -7.74 1.73 3.88
CA LYS A 125 -6.57 1.24 3.12
C LYS A 125 -6.32 -0.26 3.33
N ALA A 126 -6.53 -0.76 4.56
CA ALA A 126 -6.41 -2.19 4.84
C ALA A 126 -7.47 -3.02 4.10
N ALA A 127 -8.71 -2.52 4.04
CA ALA A 127 -9.79 -3.19 3.31
C ALA A 127 -9.56 -3.19 1.79
N GLU A 128 -9.09 -2.07 1.24
CA GLU A 128 -8.78 -1.91 -0.18
C GLU A 128 -7.58 -2.76 -0.64
N ALA A 129 -6.59 -2.96 0.24
CA ALA A 129 -5.41 -3.77 -0.05
C ALA A 129 -5.70 -5.28 -0.06
N LEU A 130 -6.89 -5.72 0.38
CA LEU A 130 -7.28 -7.12 0.39
C LEU A 130 -7.97 -7.52 -0.92
N PRO A 131 -7.73 -8.76 -1.43
CA PRO A 131 -8.42 -9.25 -2.62
C PRO A 131 -9.93 -9.36 -2.38
N GLU A 132 -10.74 -9.21 -3.43
CA GLU A 132 -12.21 -9.35 -3.34
C GLU A 132 -12.60 -10.71 -2.74
N ASP A 133 -12.05 -11.79 -3.28
CA ASP A 133 -12.26 -13.17 -2.84
C ASP A 133 -11.10 -13.63 -1.96
N GLY A 134 -11.13 -13.28 -0.68
CA GLY A 134 -10.07 -13.67 0.26
C GLY A 134 -9.90 -12.72 1.42
N GLY A 135 -8.94 -13.03 2.29
CA GLY A 135 -8.63 -12.19 3.46
C GLY A 135 -9.77 -12.01 4.46
N TYR A 136 -10.80 -12.85 4.41
CA TYR A 136 -12.07 -12.67 5.14
C TYR A 136 -11.89 -12.46 6.65
N LYS A 137 -10.90 -13.14 7.26
CA LYS A 137 -10.59 -12.96 8.69
C LYS A 137 -10.12 -11.55 9.03
N LEU A 138 -9.33 -10.95 8.14
CA LEU A 138 -8.86 -9.58 8.33
C LEU A 138 -9.97 -8.59 7.97
N LYS A 139 -10.76 -8.86 6.93
CA LYS A 139 -11.94 -8.06 6.58
C LYS A 139 -12.93 -7.97 7.73
N SER A 140 -13.29 -9.10 8.36
CA SER A 140 -14.17 -9.11 9.54
C SER A 140 -13.64 -8.17 10.63
N LYS A 141 -12.35 -8.29 10.97
CA LYS A 141 -11.72 -7.44 11.99
C LYS A 141 -11.72 -5.96 11.60
N ILE A 142 -11.41 -5.64 10.34
CA ILE A 142 -11.38 -4.25 9.83
C ILE A 142 -12.76 -3.62 10.02
N TYR A 143 -13.82 -4.25 9.52
CA TYR A 143 -15.17 -3.72 9.61
C TYR A 143 -15.67 -3.64 11.06
N SER A 144 -15.31 -4.59 11.93
CA SER A 144 -15.56 -4.51 13.37
C SER A 144 -14.88 -3.28 14.00
N GLN A 145 -13.63 -2.97 13.65
CA GLN A 145 -12.94 -1.80 14.17
C GLN A 145 -13.52 -0.47 13.64
N MET A 146 -13.90 -0.41 12.37
CA MET A 146 -14.60 0.74 11.80
C MET A 146 -15.94 0.95 12.50
N GLY A 147 -16.71 -0.13 12.74
CA GLY A 147 -17.95 -0.07 13.52
C GLY A 147 -17.72 0.49 14.92
N THR A 148 -16.66 0.05 15.59
CA THR A 148 -16.27 0.56 16.91
C THR A 148 -15.94 2.04 16.88
N LEU A 149 -15.19 2.51 15.89
CA LEU A 149 -14.89 3.95 15.72
C LEU A 149 -16.19 4.78 15.53
N PHE A 150 -17.09 4.35 14.66
CA PHE A 150 -18.37 5.02 14.45
C PHE A 150 -19.24 4.99 15.70
N ALA A 151 -19.29 3.88 16.42
CA ALA A 151 -20.05 3.77 17.67
C ALA A 151 -19.56 4.76 18.72
N TYR A 152 -18.24 4.95 18.86
CA TYR A 152 -17.65 5.94 19.78
C TYR A 152 -18.00 7.38 19.40
N GLN A 153 -18.31 7.63 18.11
CA GLN A 153 -18.77 8.93 17.62
C GLN A 153 -20.29 9.10 17.68
N SER A 154 -21.00 8.16 18.28
CA SER A 154 -22.47 8.13 18.29
C SER A 154 -23.11 8.03 16.90
N MET A 155 -22.35 7.59 15.90
CA MET A 155 -22.81 7.33 14.55
C MET A 155 -23.30 5.88 14.45
N TYR A 156 -24.43 5.60 15.14
CA TYR A 156 -24.88 4.23 15.39
C TYR A 156 -25.43 3.51 14.16
N ALA A 157 -25.96 4.25 13.18
CA ALA A 157 -26.44 3.67 11.93
C ALA A 157 -25.28 3.17 11.07
N GLU A 158 -24.23 3.97 10.94
CA GLU A 158 -23.01 3.65 10.22
C GLU A 158 -22.25 2.50 10.92
N ALA A 159 -22.17 2.54 12.25
CA ALA A 159 -21.59 1.46 13.05
C ALA A 159 -22.32 0.13 12.81
N LEU A 160 -23.68 0.16 12.78
CA LEU A 160 -24.49 -1.01 12.50
C LEU A 160 -24.21 -1.62 11.12
N GLU A 161 -24.04 -0.79 10.08
CA GLU A 161 -23.68 -1.27 8.74
C GLU A 161 -22.30 -1.94 8.75
N MET A 162 -21.31 -1.34 9.40
CA MET A 162 -19.97 -1.91 9.49
C MET A 162 -19.98 -3.25 10.23
N TYR A 163 -20.65 -3.35 11.38
CA TYR A 163 -20.75 -4.60 12.12
C TYR A 163 -21.47 -5.71 11.34
N LYS A 164 -22.55 -5.38 10.62
CA LYS A 164 -23.23 -6.34 9.73
C LYS A 164 -22.30 -6.88 8.67
N LYS A 165 -21.53 -5.98 8.02
CA LYS A 165 -20.55 -6.34 7.00
C LYS A 165 -19.43 -7.23 7.57
N GLY A 166 -18.95 -6.94 8.79
CA GLY A 166 -18.04 -7.82 9.51
C GLY A 166 -18.62 -9.21 9.76
N GLY A 167 -19.89 -9.28 10.19
CA GLY A 167 -20.62 -10.52 10.43
C GLY A 167 -20.85 -11.39 9.19
N GLU A 168 -21.00 -10.78 8.01
CA GLU A 168 -21.05 -11.54 6.75
C GLU A 168 -19.74 -12.33 6.53
N TYR A 169 -18.59 -11.74 6.83
CA TYR A 169 -17.30 -12.42 6.74
C TYR A 169 -17.13 -13.48 7.84
N ASP A 170 -17.58 -13.24 9.07
CA ASP A 170 -17.58 -14.24 10.14
C ASP A 170 -18.43 -15.46 9.75
N ASN A 171 -19.57 -15.22 9.09
CA ASN A 171 -20.43 -16.30 8.58
C ASN A 171 -19.75 -17.10 7.45
N ILE A 172 -19.07 -16.43 6.51
CA ILE A 172 -18.30 -17.10 5.45
C ILE A 172 -17.21 -17.99 6.07
N LEU A 173 -16.53 -17.49 7.09
CA LEU A 173 -15.48 -18.21 7.83
C LEU A 173 -16.01 -19.30 8.75
N LYS A 174 -17.32 -19.32 9.03
CA LYS A 174 -17.94 -20.12 10.12
C LYS A 174 -17.27 -19.83 11.47
N ASP A 175 -16.81 -18.58 11.68
CA ASP A 175 -16.23 -18.15 12.95
C ASP A 175 -17.34 -17.86 13.96
N SER A 176 -17.74 -18.89 14.68
CA SER A 176 -18.81 -18.79 15.68
C SER A 176 -18.42 -17.89 16.87
N VAL A 177 -17.13 -17.76 17.19
CA VAL A 177 -16.64 -16.85 18.24
C VAL A 177 -16.74 -15.39 17.74
N GLY A 178 -16.27 -15.11 16.53
CA GLY A 178 -16.44 -13.81 15.87
C GLY A 178 -17.92 -13.42 15.81
N MET A 179 -18.80 -14.37 15.46
CA MET A 179 -20.24 -14.13 15.39
C MET A 179 -20.85 -13.73 16.74
N VAL A 180 -20.38 -14.29 17.89
CA VAL A 180 -20.86 -13.85 19.22
C VAL A 180 -20.55 -12.37 19.45
N PHE A 181 -19.35 -11.92 19.13
CA PHE A 181 -18.98 -10.49 19.24
C PHE A 181 -19.80 -9.63 18.29
N THR A 182 -19.93 -10.03 17.04
CA THR A 182 -20.70 -9.29 16.03
C THR A 182 -22.18 -9.16 16.45
N LEU A 183 -22.81 -10.22 16.93
CA LEU A 183 -24.19 -10.17 17.44
C LEU A 183 -24.32 -9.22 18.64
N SER A 184 -23.33 -9.22 19.54
CA SER A 184 -23.29 -8.31 20.69
C SER A 184 -23.16 -6.85 20.23
N ASP A 185 -22.27 -6.57 19.30
CA ASP A 185 -22.03 -5.22 18.78
C ASP A 185 -23.28 -4.69 18.03
N ILE A 186 -23.90 -5.52 17.19
CA ILE A 186 -25.17 -5.19 16.53
C ILE A 186 -26.27 -4.94 17.57
N GLY A 187 -26.35 -5.78 18.61
CA GLY A 187 -27.29 -5.60 19.71
C GLY A 187 -27.11 -4.26 20.43
N ASN A 188 -25.85 -3.85 20.66
CA ASN A 188 -25.53 -2.55 21.24
C ASN A 188 -25.98 -1.40 20.32
N MET A 189 -25.75 -1.50 19.00
CA MET A 189 -26.21 -0.46 18.07
C MET A 189 -27.72 -0.33 18.07
N TYR A 190 -28.46 -1.43 18.09
CA TYR A 190 -29.92 -1.37 18.20
C TYR A 190 -30.38 -0.77 19.54
N LYS A 191 -29.65 -1.00 20.63
CA LYS A 191 -29.91 -0.37 21.93
C LYS A 191 -29.77 1.16 21.81
N GLU A 192 -28.67 1.65 21.26
CA GLU A 192 -28.42 3.10 21.09
C GLU A 192 -29.44 3.75 20.12
N LEU A 193 -29.94 2.99 19.15
CA LEU A 193 -31.02 3.41 18.23
C LEU A 193 -32.44 3.29 18.84
N GLY A 194 -32.55 2.88 20.11
CA GLY A 194 -33.85 2.76 20.81
C GLY A 194 -34.73 1.59 20.35
N LYS A 195 -34.16 0.56 19.70
CA LYS A 195 -34.88 -0.62 19.17
C LYS A 195 -34.80 -1.80 20.13
N GLU A 196 -35.54 -1.77 21.21
CA GLU A 196 -35.49 -2.71 22.34
C GLU A 196 -35.66 -4.18 21.92
N ASP A 197 -36.67 -4.50 21.10
CA ASP A 197 -36.94 -5.86 20.67
C ASP A 197 -35.75 -6.45 19.88
N SER A 198 -35.20 -5.67 18.96
CA SER A 198 -34.01 -6.07 18.20
C SER A 198 -32.81 -6.25 19.13
N THR A 199 -32.59 -5.33 20.07
CA THR A 199 -31.53 -5.42 21.08
C THR A 199 -31.58 -6.76 21.81
N LEU A 200 -32.75 -7.08 22.41
CA LEU A 200 -32.93 -8.32 23.15
C LEU A 200 -32.79 -9.56 22.26
N ALA A 201 -33.26 -9.51 21.02
CA ALA A 201 -33.14 -10.63 20.08
C ALA A 201 -31.66 -10.96 19.79
N TYR A 202 -30.86 -9.96 19.46
CA TYR A 202 -29.45 -10.14 19.16
C TYR A 202 -28.65 -10.62 20.37
N PHE A 203 -28.84 -10.04 21.56
CA PHE A 203 -28.15 -10.51 22.77
C PHE A 203 -28.57 -11.89 23.22
N LYS A 204 -29.84 -12.26 23.07
CA LYS A 204 -30.30 -13.64 23.36
C LYS A 204 -29.64 -14.63 22.40
N GLU A 205 -29.50 -14.29 21.12
CA GLU A 205 -28.84 -15.17 20.15
C GLU A 205 -27.34 -15.28 20.44
N ALA A 206 -26.65 -14.15 20.76
CA ALA A 206 -25.26 -14.18 21.22
C ALA A 206 -25.08 -15.06 22.47
N SER A 207 -26.00 -14.95 23.45
CA SER A 207 -26.00 -15.82 24.66
C SER A 207 -26.20 -17.29 24.33
N ARG A 208 -27.14 -17.61 23.42
CA ARG A 208 -27.39 -18.96 22.94
C ARG A 208 -26.15 -19.55 22.28
N LEU A 209 -25.51 -18.79 21.40
CA LEU A 209 -24.33 -19.23 20.65
C LEU A 209 -23.13 -19.41 21.59
N SER A 210 -22.87 -18.49 22.51
CA SER A 210 -21.76 -18.60 23.48
C SER A 210 -21.92 -19.85 24.40
N ARG A 211 -23.16 -20.17 24.75
CA ARG A 211 -23.47 -21.41 25.52
C ARG A 211 -23.19 -22.67 24.70
N LEU A 212 -23.59 -22.69 23.41
CA LEU A 212 -23.31 -23.83 22.51
C LEU A 212 -21.80 -24.04 22.31
N LEU A 213 -21.03 -22.97 22.31
CA LEU A 213 -19.56 -23.02 22.21
C LEU A 213 -18.88 -23.44 23.51
N GLN A 214 -19.64 -23.60 24.61
CA GLN A 214 -19.12 -23.90 25.97
C GLN A 214 -18.06 -22.85 26.43
N ARG A 215 -18.15 -21.61 25.93
CA ARG A 215 -17.25 -20.50 26.25
C ARG A 215 -17.87 -19.69 27.39
N THR A 216 -17.50 -20.01 28.62
CA THR A 216 -18.00 -19.35 29.84
C THR A 216 -17.64 -17.88 29.87
N ASP A 217 -16.45 -17.53 29.41
CA ASP A 217 -15.98 -16.15 29.29
C ASP A 217 -16.89 -15.28 28.38
N LEU A 218 -17.22 -15.79 27.19
CA LEU A 218 -18.14 -15.12 26.27
C LEU A 218 -19.56 -15.07 26.83
N PHE A 219 -20.02 -16.15 27.43
CA PHE A 219 -21.33 -16.19 28.04
C PHE A 219 -21.45 -15.14 29.15
N ASN A 220 -20.47 -15.03 30.05
CA ASN A 220 -20.46 -14.05 31.13
C ASN A 220 -20.41 -12.62 30.60
N MET A 221 -19.64 -12.35 29.55
CA MET A 221 -19.62 -11.08 28.86
C MET A 221 -21.02 -10.71 28.34
N ILE A 222 -21.71 -11.60 27.65
CA ILE A 222 -23.06 -11.36 27.12
C ILE A 222 -24.07 -11.21 28.27
N GLN A 223 -23.94 -11.96 29.38
CA GLN A 223 -24.78 -11.79 30.55
C GLN A 223 -24.62 -10.39 31.17
N SER A 224 -23.43 -9.82 31.18
CA SER A 224 -23.22 -8.44 31.63
C SER A 224 -23.99 -7.43 30.79
N GLN A 225 -23.99 -7.57 29.47
CA GLN A 225 -24.76 -6.71 28.56
C GLN A 225 -26.28 -6.90 28.78
N LEU A 226 -26.73 -8.12 28.92
CA LEU A 226 -28.14 -8.38 29.24
C LEU A 226 -28.54 -7.80 30.61
N ALA A 227 -27.66 -7.86 31.63
CA ALA A 227 -27.89 -7.23 32.92
C ALA A 227 -28.08 -5.72 32.76
N PHE A 228 -27.25 -5.06 31.94
CA PHE A 228 -27.37 -3.64 31.63
C PHE A 228 -28.73 -3.33 30.98
N ILE A 229 -29.09 -4.07 29.91
CA ILE A 229 -30.32 -3.87 29.13
C ILE A 229 -31.55 -4.10 30.02
N TYR A 230 -31.58 -5.17 30.79
CA TYR A 230 -32.70 -5.45 31.73
C TYR A 230 -32.79 -4.38 32.82
N THR A 231 -31.66 -3.78 33.23
CA THR A 231 -31.67 -2.67 34.20
C THR A 231 -32.35 -1.44 33.57
N ASP A 232 -32.02 -1.12 32.31
CA ASP A 232 -32.63 0.01 31.58
C ASP A 232 -34.13 -0.21 31.36
N LEU A 233 -34.55 -1.44 31.09
CA LEU A 233 -35.95 -1.83 30.95
C LEU A 233 -36.67 -2.03 32.29
N GLN A 234 -36.03 -1.69 33.42
CA GLN A 234 -36.55 -1.86 34.78
C GLN A 234 -36.97 -3.29 35.13
N LYS A 235 -36.44 -4.31 34.40
CA LYS A 235 -36.66 -5.73 34.66
C LYS A 235 -35.61 -6.24 35.68
N TYR A 236 -35.68 -5.72 36.92
CA TYR A 236 -34.61 -5.84 37.91
C TYR A 236 -34.30 -7.28 38.32
N ASP A 237 -35.28 -8.18 38.36
CA ASP A 237 -35.03 -9.61 38.68
C ASP A 237 -34.23 -10.32 37.57
N SER A 238 -34.55 -10.04 36.31
CA SER A 238 -33.78 -10.55 35.17
C SER A 238 -32.36 -9.92 35.13
N ALA A 239 -32.27 -8.65 35.46
CA ALA A 239 -31.01 -7.94 35.55
C ALA A 239 -30.10 -8.54 36.63
N ARG A 240 -30.67 -8.80 37.81
CA ARG A 240 -29.94 -9.41 38.95
C ARG A 240 -29.40 -10.79 38.57
N THR A 241 -30.22 -11.65 37.97
CA THR A 241 -29.81 -12.97 37.53
C THR A 241 -28.70 -12.94 36.50
N ALA A 242 -28.83 -12.06 35.51
CA ALA A 242 -27.81 -11.85 34.49
C ALA A 242 -26.50 -11.29 35.09
N LEU A 243 -26.61 -10.34 36.01
CA LEU A 243 -25.44 -9.74 36.70
C LEU A 243 -24.70 -10.78 37.54
N GLN A 244 -25.43 -11.63 38.31
CA GLN A 244 -24.84 -12.70 39.08
C GLN A 244 -24.07 -13.71 38.22
N ASN A 245 -24.57 -13.99 37.01
CA ASN A 245 -23.82 -14.83 36.06
C ASN A 245 -22.56 -14.08 35.54
N ALA A 246 -22.67 -12.80 35.22
CA ALA A 246 -21.54 -12.01 34.75
C ALA A 246 -20.41 -11.85 35.78
N LEU A 247 -20.75 -11.81 37.08
CA LEU A 247 -19.80 -11.66 38.17
C LEU A 247 -19.10 -12.99 38.58
N LYS A 248 -19.47 -14.13 37.97
CA LYS A 248 -18.76 -15.38 38.14
C LYS A 248 -17.48 -15.39 37.30
N ASP A 249 -16.35 -15.75 37.93
CA ASP A 249 -15.07 -15.96 37.25
C ASP A 249 -14.67 -14.76 36.36
N ILE A 250 -14.60 -13.54 36.94
CA ILE A 250 -14.26 -12.32 36.23
C ILE A 250 -12.78 -12.30 35.87
N GLU A 251 -12.48 -12.50 34.60
CA GLU A 251 -11.12 -12.35 34.05
C GLU A 251 -10.87 -10.93 33.52
N GLN A 252 -9.61 -10.47 33.60
CA GLN A 252 -9.17 -9.34 32.81
C GLN A 252 -9.26 -9.74 31.32
N PRO A 253 -9.70 -8.86 30.38
CA PRO A 253 -9.91 -7.40 30.50
C PRO A 253 -11.37 -6.96 30.81
N ASN A 254 -12.30 -7.87 30.92
CA ASN A 254 -13.74 -7.56 31.00
C ASN A 254 -14.16 -6.93 32.34
N ARG A 255 -13.32 -7.00 33.36
CA ARG A 255 -13.61 -6.52 34.72
C ARG A 255 -14.14 -5.08 34.76
N SER A 256 -13.50 -4.15 34.02
CA SER A 256 -13.92 -2.75 34.00
C SER A 256 -15.36 -2.58 33.48
N ALA A 257 -15.71 -3.26 32.41
CA ALA A 257 -17.06 -3.19 31.84
C ALA A 257 -18.11 -3.80 32.78
N ILE A 258 -17.85 -4.97 33.35
CA ILE A 258 -18.76 -5.68 34.25
C ILE A 258 -19.00 -4.88 35.53
N TYR A 259 -17.94 -4.29 36.10
CA TYR A 259 -18.05 -3.46 37.30
C TYR A 259 -18.83 -2.17 37.05
N ASN A 260 -18.70 -1.56 35.88
CA ASN A 260 -19.50 -0.40 35.51
C ASN A 260 -21.00 -0.76 35.45
N ILE A 261 -21.34 -1.93 34.92
CA ILE A 261 -22.72 -2.43 34.86
C ILE A 261 -23.24 -2.74 36.27
N ALA A 262 -22.42 -3.38 37.12
CA ALA A 262 -22.77 -3.67 38.50
C ALA A 262 -23.01 -2.38 39.29
N ALA A 263 -22.11 -1.40 39.20
CA ALA A 263 -22.26 -0.09 39.83
C ALA A 263 -23.59 0.57 39.46
N ARG A 264 -23.91 0.58 38.15
CA ARG A 264 -25.18 1.15 37.66
C ARG A 264 -26.40 0.40 38.18
N PHE A 265 -26.38 -0.95 38.16
CA PHE A 265 -27.49 -1.76 38.68
C PHE A 265 -27.76 -1.43 40.14
N TYR A 266 -26.74 -1.41 40.98
CA TYR A 266 -26.85 -1.10 42.40
C TYR A 266 -27.28 0.35 42.65
N ASP A 267 -26.83 1.31 41.83
CA ASP A 267 -27.24 2.71 41.89
C ASP A 267 -28.77 2.86 41.63
N VAL A 268 -29.28 2.29 40.52
CA VAL A 268 -30.69 2.41 40.15
C VAL A 268 -31.61 1.60 41.04
N THR A 269 -31.10 0.56 41.70
CA THR A 269 -31.86 -0.24 42.69
C THR A 269 -31.71 0.29 44.13
N ASN A 270 -31.13 1.52 44.31
CA ASN A 270 -30.93 2.19 45.59
C ASN A 270 -30.06 1.44 46.59
N GLN A 271 -29.16 0.59 46.13
CA GLN A 271 -28.17 -0.09 46.95
C GLN A 271 -26.87 0.73 46.95
N THR A 272 -26.93 1.91 47.57
CA THR A 272 -25.93 2.99 47.43
C THR A 272 -24.51 2.55 47.84
N ASP A 273 -24.35 1.80 48.91
CA ASP A 273 -23.05 1.34 49.38
C ASP A 273 -22.36 0.41 48.36
N SER A 274 -23.10 -0.49 47.79
CA SER A 274 -22.59 -1.37 46.73
C SER A 274 -22.24 -0.57 45.48
N ALA A 275 -23.07 0.39 45.10
CA ALA A 275 -22.81 1.26 43.94
C ALA A 275 -21.50 2.07 44.13
N ILE A 276 -21.33 2.71 45.29
CA ILE A 276 -20.10 3.48 45.65
C ILE A 276 -18.88 2.56 45.58
N TRP A 277 -18.98 1.35 46.14
CA TRP A 277 -17.86 0.42 46.14
C TRP A 277 -17.42 0.09 44.67
N TYR A 278 -18.35 -0.27 43.81
CA TYR A 278 -18.02 -0.57 42.41
C TYR A 278 -17.49 0.65 41.65
N TYR A 279 -18.04 1.84 41.88
CA TYR A 279 -17.52 3.08 41.24
C TYR A 279 -16.10 3.40 41.71
N ASN A 280 -15.77 3.25 43.00
CA ASN A 280 -14.42 3.47 43.49
C ASN A 280 -13.41 2.48 42.89
N GLU A 281 -13.76 1.20 42.80
CA GLU A 281 -12.94 0.21 42.10
C GLU A 281 -12.62 0.63 40.66
N LEU A 282 -13.59 1.23 39.96
CA LEU A 282 -13.38 1.73 38.60
C LEU A 282 -12.46 2.92 38.50
N LEU A 283 -12.26 3.71 39.55
CA LEU A 283 -11.30 4.82 39.54
C LEU A 283 -9.86 4.31 39.48
N ASP A 284 -9.58 3.12 40.01
CA ASP A 284 -8.24 2.54 39.99
C ASP A 284 -7.89 1.91 38.62
N PHE A 285 -8.71 0.99 38.14
CA PHE A 285 -8.40 0.20 36.95
C PHE A 285 -9.34 0.41 35.77
N GLY A 286 -10.36 1.26 35.90
CA GLY A 286 -11.35 1.48 34.85
C GLY A 286 -10.77 2.12 33.59
N SER A 287 -11.40 1.86 32.44
CA SER A 287 -11.12 2.59 31.21
C SER A 287 -11.47 4.08 31.36
N VAL A 288 -10.96 4.93 30.46
CA VAL A 288 -11.27 6.38 30.42
C VAL A 288 -12.78 6.64 30.49
N TYR A 289 -13.58 5.86 29.77
CA TYR A 289 -15.04 5.95 29.75
C TYR A 289 -15.68 5.50 31.08
N ALA A 290 -15.14 4.40 31.66
CA ALA A 290 -15.63 3.90 32.94
C ALA A 290 -15.30 4.88 34.08
N LYS A 291 -14.09 5.47 34.09
CA LYS A 291 -13.68 6.52 35.05
C LYS A 291 -14.56 7.76 34.93
N GLN A 292 -14.78 8.25 33.72
CA GLN A 292 -15.71 9.38 33.51
C GLN A 292 -17.11 9.09 34.09
N THR A 293 -17.65 7.88 33.81
CA THR A 293 -18.95 7.47 34.35
C THR A 293 -18.93 7.41 35.87
N ALA A 294 -17.88 6.81 36.45
CA ALA A 294 -17.71 6.71 37.91
C ALA A 294 -17.66 8.10 38.58
N TYR A 295 -16.82 9.01 38.07
CA TYR A 295 -16.73 10.38 38.59
C TYR A 295 -18.08 11.11 38.50
N CYS A 296 -18.79 11.01 37.37
CA CYS A 296 -20.11 11.59 37.21
C CYS A 296 -21.12 11.07 38.24
N ARG A 297 -21.12 9.77 38.52
CA ARG A 297 -22.06 9.15 39.44
C ARG A 297 -21.67 9.41 40.91
N LEU A 298 -20.41 9.32 41.28
CA LEU A 298 -19.90 9.70 42.60
C LEU A 298 -20.16 11.18 42.90
N LEU A 299 -19.95 12.08 41.94
CA LEU A 299 -20.34 13.48 42.04
C LEU A 299 -21.84 13.65 42.40
N LYS A 300 -22.72 12.95 41.71
CA LYS A 300 -24.16 13.00 42.00
C LYS A 300 -24.52 12.46 43.39
N LEU A 301 -23.85 11.40 43.83
CA LEU A 301 -24.06 10.81 45.15
C LEU A 301 -23.55 11.72 46.28
N THR A 302 -22.36 12.31 46.13
CA THR A 302 -21.78 13.23 47.11
C THR A 302 -22.58 14.55 47.23
N LEU A 303 -23.10 15.05 46.09
CA LEU A 303 -24.03 16.22 46.13
C LEU A 303 -25.30 15.92 46.92
N LYS A 304 -25.86 14.71 46.82
CA LYS A 304 -27.05 14.29 47.62
C LYS A 304 -26.72 14.23 49.12
N GLN A 305 -25.43 13.98 49.45
CA GLN A 305 -24.91 13.94 50.86
C GLN A 305 -24.49 15.32 51.37
N ASN A 306 -24.57 16.38 50.56
CA ASN A 306 -24.12 17.73 50.83
C ASN A 306 -22.59 17.85 51.09
N ASP A 307 -21.77 16.93 50.63
CA ASP A 307 -20.30 17.01 50.68
C ASP A 307 -19.79 17.79 49.47
N THR A 308 -19.77 19.12 49.60
CA THR A 308 -19.36 20.04 48.52
C THR A 308 -17.87 19.94 48.20
N GLN A 309 -17.01 19.59 49.19
CA GLN A 309 -15.57 19.51 49.01
C GLN A 309 -15.22 18.30 48.12
N GLN A 310 -15.75 17.14 48.44
CA GLN A 310 -15.55 15.91 47.67
C GLN A 310 -16.22 15.99 46.29
N ALA A 311 -17.41 16.61 46.22
CA ALA A 311 -18.11 16.84 44.95
C ALA A 311 -17.31 17.72 43.98
N THR A 312 -16.62 18.76 44.48
CA THR A 312 -15.76 19.61 43.65
C THR A 312 -14.58 18.81 43.05
N GLY A 313 -13.95 17.91 43.85
CA GLY A 313 -12.92 17.01 43.35
C GLY A 313 -13.41 16.14 42.19
N TYR A 314 -14.52 15.45 42.43
CA TYR A 314 -15.11 14.58 41.38
C TYR A 314 -15.57 15.34 40.13
N LEU A 315 -16.03 16.61 40.28
CA LEU A 315 -16.35 17.47 39.14
C LEU A 315 -15.13 17.76 38.28
N ASN A 316 -14.01 18.13 38.87
CA ASN A 316 -12.77 18.44 38.17
C ASN A 316 -12.29 17.21 37.35
N ASP A 317 -12.27 16.06 38.01
CA ASP A 317 -11.87 14.81 37.36
C ASP A 317 -12.86 14.42 36.23
N TYR A 318 -14.17 14.54 36.46
CA TYR A 318 -15.18 14.32 35.44
C TYR A 318 -14.94 15.18 34.19
N LEU A 319 -14.67 16.48 34.37
CA LEU A 319 -14.39 17.40 33.25
C LEU A 319 -13.11 17.01 32.52
N LEU A 320 -12.04 16.64 33.25
CA LEU A 320 -10.79 16.18 32.65
C LEU A 320 -10.98 14.94 31.75
N TYR A 321 -11.73 13.95 32.24
CA TYR A 321 -12.01 12.75 31.45
C TYR A 321 -12.98 13.03 30.30
N THR A 322 -13.92 13.99 30.45
CA THR A 322 -14.82 14.42 29.36
C THR A 322 -14.02 15.07 28.23
N ASP A 323 -13.10 15.97 28.52
CA ASP A 323 -12.22 16.59 27.53
C ASP A 323 -11.34 15.55 26.82
N SER A 324 -10.85 14.57 27.57
CA SER A 324 -10.07 13.46 27.00
C SER A 324 -10.89 12.63 26.01
N ILE A 325 -12.13 12.30 26.36
CA ILE A 325 -13.06 11.59 25.46
C ILE A 325 -13.39 12.43 24.23
N GLN A 326 -13.66 13.72 24.39
CA GLN A 326 -13.98 14.62 23.29
C GLN A 326 -12.82 14.69 22.27
N LYS A 327 -11.57 14.71 22.74
CA LYS A 327 -10.39 14.67 21.86
C LYS A 327 -10.27 13.33 21.11
N LEU A 328 -10.66 12.22 21.74
CA LEU A 328 -10.72 10.91 21.09
C LEU A 328 -11.79 10.82 20.00
N THR A 329 -12.80 11.70 20.06
CA THR A 329 -13.97 11.65 19.20
C THR A 329 -14.02 12.87 18.26
N GLN A 330 -13.41 12.82 17.10
CA GLN A 330 -13.42 13.89 16.12
C GLN A 330 -14.56 13.66 15.11
N THR A 331 -15.78 13.70 15.60
CA THR A 331 -17.00 13.28 14.88
C THR A 331 -17.16 13.89 13.48
N GLU A 332 -16.91 15.19 13.31
CA GLU A 332 -17.04 15.86 12.02
C GLU A 332 -16.07 15.31 10.97
N THR A 333 -14.82 15.09 11.37
CA THR A 333 -13.81 14.55 10.46
C THR A 333 -14.12 13.11 10.08
N ILE A 334 -14.56 12.28 11.03
CA ILE A 334 -14.98 10.92 10.77
C ILE A 334 -16.17 10.88 9.82
N HIS A 335 -17.16 11.73 10.03
CA HIS A 335 -18.33 11.81 9.16
C HIS A 335 -17.94 12.20 7.72
N ARG A 336 -17.04 13.15 7.56
CA ARG A 336 -16.51 13.56 6.25
C ARG A 336 -15.74 12.40 5.57
N MET A 337 -14.89 11.71 6.31
CA MET A 337 -14.13 10.57 5.77
C MET A 337 -15.04 9.41 5.39
N HIS A 338 -16.05 9.09 6.21
CA HIS A 338 -17.06 8.09 5.88
C HIS A 338 -17.86 8.46 4.63
N SER A 339 -18.27 9.72 4.49
CA SER A 339 -18.95 10.20 3.29
C SER A 339 -18.08 10.07 2.04
N LEU A 340 -16.80 10.39 2.14
CA LEU A 340 -15.84 10.23 1.04
C LEU A 340 -15.64 8.74 0.68
N TYR A 341 -15.49 7.89 1.69
CA TYR A 341 -15.37 6.44 1.49
C TYR A 341 -16.60 5.84 0.81
N ASN A 342 -17.81 6.20 1.28
CA ASN A 342 -19.05 5.75 0.66
C ASN A 342 -19.20 6.25 -0.78
N TYR A 343 -18.75 7.48 -1.05
CA TYR A 343 -18.71 8.00 -2.41
C TYR A 343 -17.78 7.17 -3.30
N GLN A 344 -16.55 6.89 -2.85
CA GLN A 344 -15.59 6.07 -3.59
C GLN A 344 -16.10 4.62 -3.78
N LEU A 345 -16.72 4.05 -2.75
CA LEU A 345 -17.32 2.72 -2.84
C LEU A 345 -18.46 2.68 -3.86
N ARG A 346 -19.37 3.65 -3.80
CA ARG A 346 -20.48 3.77 -4.77
C ARG A 346 -19.99 4.07 -6.17
N GLU A 347 -18.94 4.85 -6.33
CA GLU A 347 -18.30 5.10 -7.61
C GLU A 347 -17.70 3.82 -8.18
N LYS A 348 -17.00 3.04 -7.35
CA LYS A 348 -16.47 1.72 -7.72
C LYS A 348 -17.60 0.76 -8.11
N GLU A 349 -18.66 0.67 -7.32
CA GLU A 349 -19.85 -0.13 -7.62
C GLU A 349 -20.54 0.34 -8.91
N ASN A 350 -20.68 1.65 -9.11
CA ASN A 350 -21.22 2.22 -10.34
C ASN A 350 -20.37 1.90 -11.57
N ILE A 351 -19.04 1.92 -11.43
CA ILE A 351 -18.11 1.51 -12.49
C ILE A 351 -18.28 0.01 -12.79
N GLN A 352 -18.39 -0.82 -11.75
CA GLN A 352 -18.64 -2.26 -11.90
C GLN A 352 -20.00 -2.51 -12.55
N LEU A 353 -21.07 -1.88 -12.07
CA LEU A 353 -22.42 -1.97 -12.66
C LEU A 353 -22.49 -1.45 -14.10
N LYS A 354 -21.79 -0.34 -14.41
CA LYS A 354 -21.63 0.14 -15.78
C LYS A 354 -20.92 -0.88 -16.66
N ASN A 355 -19.88 -1.52 -16.16
CA ASN A 355 -19.17 -2.57 -16.88
C ASN A 355 -20.06 -3.82 -17.05
N GLU A 356 -20.78 -4.24 -16.02
CA GLU A 356 -21.75 -5.35 -16.11
C GLU A 356 -22.90 -5.03 -17.05
N ASN A 357 -23.50 -3.85 -16.97
CA ASN A 357 -24.57 -3.42 -17.86
C ASN A 357 -24.07 -3.29 -19.31
N ARG A 358 -22.85 -2.78 -19.52
CA ARG A 358 -22.23 -2.77 -20.85
C ARG A 358 -22.05 -4.19 -21.40
N ASN A 359 -21.63 -5.12 -20.54
CA ASN A 359 -21.50 -6.53 -20.91
C ASN A 359 -22.87 -7.19 -21.18
N LYS A 360 -23.90 -6.90 -20.36
CA LYS A 360 -25.28 -7.39 -20.56
C LYS A 360 -25.91 -6.81 -21.83
N THR A 361 -25.76 -5.51 -22.06
CA THR A 361 -26.26 -4.84 -23.27
C THR A 361 -25.55 -5.38 -24.52
N PHE A 362 -24.24 -5.64 -24.42
CA PHE A 362 -23.49 -6.30 -25.49
C PHE A 362 -23.99 -7.72 -25.74
N LEU A 363 -24.26 -8.50 -24.70
CA LEU A 363 -24.84 -9.86 -24.79
C LEU A 363 -26.25 -9.83 -25.37
N ILE A 364 -27.10 -8.91 -24.96
CA ILE A 364 -28.47 -8.73 -25.52
C ILE A 364 -28.40 -8.31 -26.99
N GLY A 365 -27.48 -7.40 -27.33
CA GLY A 365 -27.21 -7.02 -28.72
C GLY A 365 -26.70 -8.18 -29.57
N MET A 366 -25.87 -9.05 -29.00
CA MET A 366 -25.41 -10.29 -29.65
C MET A 366 -26.54 -11.31 -29.84
N ILE A 367 -27.43 -11.44 -28.85
CA ILE A 367 -28.57 -12.40 -28.94
C ILE A 367 -29.64 -11.90 -29.90
N SER A 368 -29.98 -10.62 -29.88
CA SER A 368 -31.02 -10.06 -30.78
C SER A 368 -30.58 -9.87 -32.23
N GLY A 369 -29.28 -9.69 -32.44
CA GLY A 369 -28.69 -9.56 -33.77
C GLY A 369 -27.93 -10.80 -34.27
N SER A 370 -28.07 -11.95 -33.57
CA SER A 370 -27.12 -13.07 -33.68
C SER A 370 -26.96 -13.66 -35.07
N LEU A 371 -28.03 -13.77 -35.84
CA LEU A 371 -27.93 -14.32 -37.23
C LEU A 371 -27.33 -13.30 -38.22
N LEU A 372 -27.71 -12.04 -38.11
CA LEU A 372 -27.22 -10.98 -39.02
C LEU A 372 -25.80 -10.53 -38.64
N LEU A 373 -25.50 -10.42 -37.33
CA LEU A 373 -24.17 -10.04 -36.84
C LEU A 373 -23.13 -11.16 -37.02
N ILE A 374 -23.53 -12.44 -36.93
CA ILE A 374 -22.63 -13.56 -37.24
C ILE A 374 -22.17 -13.51 -38.70
N ILE A 375 -23.11 -13.23 -39.62
CA ILE A 375 -22.78 -13.11 -41.06
C ILE A 375 -21.94 -11.84 -41.30
N ILE A 376 -22.33 -10.69 -40.71
CA ILE A 376 -21.58 -9.42 -40.84
C ILE A 376 -20.22 -9.52 -40.16
N SER A 377 -20.16 -10.13 -38.95
CA SER A 377 -18.87 -10.36 -38.25
C SER A 377 -17.97 -11.30 -39.02
N PHE A 378 -18.54 -12.34 -39.66
CA PHE A 378 -17.73 -13.26 -40.45
C PHE A 378 -17.15 -12.56 -41.70
N ILE A 379 -17.94 -11.73 -42.35
CA ILE A 379 -17.49 -10.92 -43.50
C ILE A 379 -16.50 -9.85 -43.04
N ALA A 380 -16.81 -9.13 -41.94
CA ALA A 380 -15.93 -8.13 -41.36
C ALA A 380 -14.64 -8.75 -40.82
N TYR A 381 -14.71 -9.92 -40.17
CA TYR A 381 -13.54 -10.67 -39.73
C TYR A 381 -12.65 -11.11 -40.89
N ARG A 382 -13.27 -11.56 -42.00
CA ARG A 382 -12.53 -11.92 -43.21
C ARG A 382 -11.86 -10.69 -43.88
N GLN A 383 -12.56 -9.54 -43.90
CA GLN A 383 -12.00 -8.28 -44.39
C GLN A 383 -10.94 -7.72 -43.45
N TYR A 384 -11.18 -7.76 -42.12
CA TYR A 384 -10.21 -7.34 -41.12
C TYR A 384 -8.95 -8.21 -41.15
N SER A 385 -9.11 -9.52 -41.21
CA SER A 385 -7.99 -10.46 -41.33
C SER A 385 -7.17 -10.21 -42.61
N ARG A 386 -7.84 -9.94 -43.71
CA ARG A 386 -7.15 -9.55 -44.96
C ARG A 386 -6.44 -8.20 -44.84
N ARG A 387 -7.07 -7.18 -44.23
CA ARG A 387 -6.46 -5.87 -44.03
C ARG A 387 -5.27 -5.96 -43.05
N LYS A 388 -5.43 -6.67 -41.95
CA LYS A 388 -4.36 -6.87 -40.96
C LYS A 388 -3.17 -7.62 -41.53
N THR A 389 -3.45 -8.63 -42.41
CA THR A 389 -2.37 -9.34 -43.11
C THR A 389 -1.68 -8.42 -44.13
N LEU A 390 -2.44 -7.53 -44.75
CA LEU A 390 -1.89 -6.54 -45.70
C LEU A 390 -1.09 -5.45 -44.97
N GLU A 391 -1.59 -4.92 -43.85
CA GLU A 391 -0.87 -3.95 -43.00
C GLU A 391 0.39 -4.56 -42.40
N LEU A 392 0.31 -5.82 -41.93
CA LEU A 392 1.47 -6.53 -41.43
C LEU A 392 2.52 -6.77 -42.54
N LYS A 393 2.07 -7.11 -43.74
CA LYS A 393 2.97 -7.21 -44.92
C LYS A 393 3.60 -5.85 -45.26
N GLN A 394 2.81 -4.77 -45.24
CA GLN A 394 3.30 -3.44 -45.51
C GLN A 394 4.26 -2.94 -44.42
N GLN A 395 4.00 -3.28 -43.13
CA GLN A 395 4.91 -2.97 -42.04
C GLN A 395 6.22 -3.78 -42.15
N LEU A 396 6.11 -5.05 -42.54
CA LEU A 396 7.27 -5.92 -42.78
C LEU A 396 8.10 -5.40 -43.96
N GLU A 397 7.43 -5.03 -45.08
CA GLU A 397 8.08 -4.41 -46.24
C GLU A 397 8.75 -3.08 -45.88
N LYS A 398 8.09 -2.23 -45.06
CA LYS A 398 8.71 -0.98 -44.56
C LYS A 398 9.93 -1.24 -43.68
N LEU A 399 9.84 -2.19 -42.74
CA LEU A 399 10.97 -2.57 -41.90
C LEU A 399 12.12 -3.15 -42.73
N GLN A 400 11.80 -4.00 -43.70
CA GLN A 400 12.78 -4.54 -44.64
C GLN A 400 13.39 -3.43 -45.52
N THR A 401 12.57 -2.44 -45.90
CA THR A 401 13.06 -1.27 -46.69
C THR A 401 14.02 -0.42 -45.84
N ILE A 402 13.67 -0.14 -44.58
CA ILE A 402 14.53 0.63 -43.64
C ILE A 402 15.82 -0.14 -43.34
N GLU A 403 15.71 -1.45 -43.12
CA GLU A 403 16.89 -2.30 -42.87
C GLU A 403 17.78 -2.37 -44.13
N LYS A 404 17.16 -2.47 -45.30
CA LYS A 404 17.84 -2.42 -46.59
C LYS A 404 18.47 -1.06 -46.87
N GLU A 405 17.76 0.05 -46.60
CA GLU A 405 18.32 1.40 -46.70
C GLU A 405 19.50 1.62 -45.76
N ASN A 406 19.42 1.11 -44.52
CA ASN A 406 20.52 1.16 -43.58
C ASN A 406 21.70 0.31 -44.06
N GLN A 407 21.41 -0.87 -44.61
CA GLN A 407 22.42 -1.78 -45.15
C GLN A 407 23.05 -1.20 -46.44
N GLU A 408 22.23 -0.62 -47.33
CA GLU A 408 22.70 0.11 -48.53
C GLU A 408 23.52 1.36 -48.17
N LYS A 409 23.16 2.06 -47.08
CA LYS A 409 24.00 3.17 -46.57
C LYS A 409 25.35 2.65 -46.08
N ILE A 410 25.39 1.57 -45.34
CA ILE A 410 26.63 0.94 -44.86
C ILE A 410 27.45 0.41 -46.04
N GLU A 411 26.81 -0.27 -46.98
CA GLU A 411 27.47 -0.76 -48.20
C GLU A 411 27.92 0.39 -49.12
N SER A 412 27.13 1.44 -49.28
CA SER A 412 27.51 2.61 -50.09
C SER A 412 28.72 3.32 -49.51
N LEU A 413 28.78 3.45 -48.17
CA LEU A 413 29.97 3.99 -47.49
C LEU A 413 31.21 3.09 -47.68
N GLY A 414 30.99 1.75 -47.59
CA GLY A 414 32.05 0.79 -47.96
C GLY A 414 32.46 0.93 -49.42
N LYS A 415 31.49 1.02 -50.35
CA LYS A 415 31.73 1.23 -51.77
C LYS A 415 32.38 2.60 -52.05
N TYR A 416 31.97 3.67 -51.36
CA TYR A 416 32.62 4.98 -51.50
C TYR A 416 34.09 4.94 -51.06
N ARG A 417 34.40 4.26 -49.96
CA ARG A 417 35.80 4.04 -49.54
C ARG A 417 36.58 3.21 -50.53
N PHE A 418 36.01 2.10 -51.00
CA PHE A 418 36.66 1.22 -51.97
C PHE A 418 36.83 1.93 -53.35
N GLN A 419 35.79 2.61 -53.81
CA GLN A 419 35.85 3.42 -55.06
C GLN A 419 36.89 4.52 -54.97
N LYS A 420 36.99 5.19 -53.81
CA LYS A 420 38.03 6.18 -53.58
C LYS A 420 39.43 5.55 -53.69
N GLU A 421 39.68 4.44 -53.01
CA GLU A 421 40.97 3.73 -53.10
C GLU A 421 41.29 3.25 -54.52
N GLU A 422 40.30 2.75 -55.26
CA GLU A 422 40.45 2.34 -56.65
C GLU A 422 40.75 3.51 -57.57
N LEU A 423 40.01 4.65 -57.39
CA LEU A 423 40.22 5.84 -58.15
C LEU A 423 41.58 6.49 -57.84
N GLU A 424 42.03 6.44 -56.57
CA GLU A 424 43.38 6.92 -56.17
C GLU A 424 44.49 6.06 -56.81
N LYS A 425 44.30 4.73 -56.88
CA LYS A 425 45.20 3.83 -57.60
C LYS A 425 45.24 4.15 -59.10
N ARG A 426 44.07 4.28 -59.74
CA ARG A 426 43.97 4.68 -61.16
C ARG A 426 44.56 6.04 -61.45
N LEU A 427 44.42 7.00 -60.56
CA LEU A 427 45.03 8.30 -60.67
C LEU A 427 46.56 8.24 -60.59
N ALA A 428 47.12 7.32 -59.79
CA ALA A 428 48.55 7.11 -59.69
C ALA A 428 49.15 6.43 -60.93
N ASP A 429 48.34 5.59 -61.63
CA ASP A 429 48.80 4.82 -62.81
C ASP A 429 48.74 5.64 -64.12
N VAL A 430 48.07 6.84 -64.12
CA VAL A 430 47.95 7.68 -65.32
C VAL A 430 49.22 8.57 -65.50
N ASN A 431 50.17 8.05 -66.27
CA ASN A 431 51.49 8.69 -66.47
C ASN A 431 51.67 9.37 -67.84
N HIS A 432 50.68 9.41 -68.72
CA HIS A 432 50.79 10.02 -70.05
C HIS A 432 50.26 11.48 -70.11
N PRO A 433 50.94 12.38 -70.81
CA PRO A 433 50.54 13.81 -70.88
C PRO A 433 49.24 14.12 -71.64
N GLU A 434 48.73 13.14 -72.45
CA GLU A 434 47.48 13.33 -73.22
C GLU A 434 46.20 13.09 -72.41
N ASP A 435 46.32 12.59 -71.18
CA ASP A 435 45.16 12.22 -70.36
C ASP A 435 44.72 13.25 -69.33
N ASN A 436 45.05 14.53 -69.54
CA ASN A 436 44.69 15.62 -68.60
C ASN A 436 43.19 15.77 -68.30
N ALA A 437 42.32 15.41 -69.27
CA ALA A 437 40.84 15.44 -69.08
C ALA A 437 40.40 14.30 -68.14
N GLN A 438 41.00 13.15 -68.25
CA GLN A 438 40.70 11.98 -67.45
C GLN A 438 41.20 12.13 -66.02
N LYS A 439 42.39 12.72 -65.86
CA LYS A 439 42.95 13.12 -64.55
C LYS A 439 42.07 14.10 -63.80
N LYS A 440 41.51 15.09 -64.50
CA LYS A 440 40.60 16.09 -63.95
C LYS A 440 39.24 15.49 -63.52
N GLN A 441 38.69 14.55 -64.31
CA GLN A 441 37.44 13.84 -63.97
C GLN A 441 37.62 12.89 -62.77
N LEU A 442 38.72 12.18 -62.68
CA LEU A 442 39.08 11.33 -61.56
C LEU A 442 39.25 12.15 -60.26
N GLY A 443 39.99 13.29 -60.36
CA GLY A 443 40.15 14.19 -59.23
C GLY A 443 38.81 14.73 -58.67
N GLN A 444 37.89 15.18 -59.57
CA GLN A 444 36.57 15.68 -59.16
C GLN A 444 35.71 14.60 -58.48
N LYS A 445 35.78 13.32 -58.93
CA LYS A 445 35.09 12.21 -58.30
C LYS A 445 35.64 11.88 -56.90
N ILE A 446 36.96 11.90 -56.75
CA ILE A 446 37.64 11.69 -55.45
C ILE A 446 37.29 12.83 -54.49
N GLU A 447 37.21 14.08 -54.96
CA GLU A 447 36.86 15.22 -54.17
C GLU A 447 35.41 15.18 -53.65
N LEU A 448 34.43 14.73 -54.48
CA LEU A 448 33.06 14.53 -54.08
C LEU A 448 32.94 13.42 -53.01
N LEU A 449 33.64 12.30 -53.18
CA LEU A 449 33.64 11.21 -52.22
C LEU A 449 34.31 11.62 -50.91
N ASN A 450 35.36 12.41 -50.95
CA ASN A 450 35.99 13.00 -49.75
C ASN A 450 35.01 13.91 -48.99
N HIS A 451 34.26 14.76 -49.73
CA HIS A 451 33.29 15.66 -49.10
C HIS A 451 32.19 14.89 -48.34
N ILE A 452 31.63 13.81 -48.92
CA ILE A 452 30.59 12.98 -48.29
C ILE A 452 31.15 12.29 -47.04
N LEU A 453 32.33 11.71 -47.12
CA LEU A 453 32.97 11.02 -45.99
C LEU A 453 33.39 12.00 -44.89
N GLN A 454 33.81 13.22 -45.26
CA GLN A 454 34.21 14.25 -44.31
C GLN A 454 33.01 14.86 -43.56
N GLN A 455 31.87 15.03 -44.23
CA GLN A 455 30.66 15.56 -43.59
C GLN A 455 30.15 14.66 -42.48
N GLN A 456 30.14 13.35 -42.70
CA GLN A 456 29.76 12.37 -41.66
C GLN A 456 30.79 12.24 -40.52
N ALA A 457 32.07 12.48 -40.82
CA ALA A 457 33.09 12.49 -39.78
C ALA A 457 32.95 13.73 -38.89
N ILE A 458 32.60 14.90 -39.47
CA ILE A 458 32.36 16.15 -38.75
C ILE A 458 31.16 16.01 -37.80
N GLU A 459 30.04 15.42 -38.26
CA GLU A 459 28.86 15.19 -37.42
C GLU A 459 29.19 14.34 -36.18
N LYS A 460 29.92 13.23 -36.36
CA LYS A 460 30.37 12.37 -35.26
C LYS A 460 31.38 13.04 -34.32
N GLU A 461 32.24 13.90 -34.87
CA GLU A 461 33.21 14.65 -34.09
C GLU A 461 32.54 15.73 -33.24
N GLN A 462 31.52 16.41 -33.80
CA GLN A 462 30.70 17.39 -33.07
C GLN A 462 29.92 16.77 -31.91
N GLU A 463 29.30 15.58 -32.10
CA GLU A 463 28.64 14.84 -31.02
C GLU A 463 29.64 14.45 -29.93
N LYS A 464 30.83 13.98 -30.31
CA LYS A 464 31.89 13.63 -29.37
C LYS A 464 32.44 14.83 -28.62
N ASP A 465 32.69 15.94 -29.31
CA ASP A 465 33.14 17.18 -28.68
C ASP A 465 32.10 17.72 -27.68
N ALA A 466 30.81 17.64 -28.01
CA ALA A 466 29.72 18.01 -27.11
C ALA A 466 29.66 17.08 -25.86
N GLN A 467 29.89 15.77 -26.01
CA GLN A 467 29.99 14.85 -24.89
C GLN A 467 31.24 15.15 -24.05
N ASP A 468 32.38 15.37 -24.64
CA ASP A 468 33.62 15.74 -23.93
C ASP A 468 33.44 17.06 -23.18
N CYS A 469 32.78 18.07 -23.79
CA CYS A 469 32.42 19.32 -23.15
C CYS A 469 31.48 19.11 -21.95
N LEU A 470 30.47 18.27 -22.07
CA LEU A 470 29.55 17.93 -20.99
C LEU A 470 30.29 17.27 -19.80
N PHE A 471 31.12 16.25 -20.05
CA PHE A 471 31.88 15.58 -19.01
C PHE A 471 33.01 16.42 -18.41
N CYS A 472 33.55 17.39 -19.16
CA CYS A 472 34.52 18.35 -18.65
C CYS A 472 33.92 19.56 -17.95
N SER A 473 32.60 19.75 -18.04
CA SER A 473 31.90 20.93 -17.50
C SER A 473 32.06 21.05 -15.97
N GLU A 474 32.02 22.29 -15.49
CA GLU A 474 32.11 22.53 -14.03
C GLU A 474 30.96 21.91 -13.28
N ILE A 475 29.74 21.89 -13.85
CA ILE A 475 28.58 21.32 -13.22
C ILE A 475 28.70 19.79 -13.09
N TYR A 476 29.16 19.09 -14.12
CA TYR A 476 29.36 17.65 -14.05
C TYR A 476 30.44 17.27 -13.00
N LYS A 477 31.56 17.98 -12.97
CA LYS A 477 32.60 17.80 -11.97
C LYS A 477 32.12 18.08 -10.55
N LYS A 478 31.29 19.11 -10.39
CA LYS A 478 30.68 19.47 -9.12
C LYS A 478 29.76 18.35 -8.62
N LEU A 479 28.94 17.77 -9.49
CA LEU A 479 28.07 16.65 -9.17
C LEU A 479 28.86 15.38 -8.84
N GLN A 480 29.92 15.08 -9.58
CA GLN A 480 30.81 13.97 -9.30
C GLN A 480 31.49 14.10 -7.93
N ASN A 481 31.97 15.29 -7.60
CA ASN A 481 32.56 15.57 -6.30
C ASN A 481 31.54 15.44 -5.16
N ARG A 482 30.31 15.92 -5.34
CA ARG A 482 29.22 15.74 -4.37
C ARG A 482 28.83 14.27 -4.21
N ALA A 483 28.75 13.52 -5.30
CA ALA A 483 28.45 12.09 -5.27
C ALA A 483 29.52 11.27 -4.51
N ASN A 484 30.78 11.69 -4.58
CA ASN A 484 31.91 11.03 -3.91
C ASN A 484 32.19 11.56 -2.48
N SER A 485 31.61 12.69 -2.08
CA SER A 485 31.83 13.29 -0.77
C SER A 485 31.10 12.54 0.33
N ALA A 486 31.81 12.22 1.42
CA ALA A 486 31.21 11.59 2.61
C ALA A 486 30.51 12.59 3.55
N ARG A 487 30.72 13.91 3.38
CA ARG A 487 30.14 14.99 4.19
C ARG A 487 29.83 16.20 3.30
N GLY A 488 28.56 16.58 3.22
CA GLY A 488 28.12 17.80 2.55
C GLY A 488 26.69 17.69 2.01
N GLU A 489 26.06 18.81 1.74
CA GLU A 489 24.77 18.87 1.06
C GLU A 489 24.91 18.34 -0.37
N ALA A 490 24.46 17.11 -0.58
CA ALA A 490 24.52 16.42 -1.88
C ALA A 490 23.37 16.81 -2.82
N TYR A 491 22.52 17.77 -2.45
CA TYR A 491 21.33 18.15 -3.20
C TYR A 491 21.68 18.95 -4.46
N ILE A 492 20.97 18.65 -5.56
CA ILE A 492 21.04 19.40 -6.83
C ILE A 492 19.94 20.46 -6.81
N ILE A 493 20.31 21.73 -6.90
CA ILE A 493 19.36 22.85 -6.93
C ILE A 493 18.68 22.98 -8.30
N PRO A 494 17.50 23.64 -8.41
CA PRO A 494 16.76 23.76 -9.67
C PRO A 494 17.58 24.34 -10.82
N GLU A 495 18.38 25.37 -10.56
CA GLU A 495 19.23 26.05 -11.56
C GLU A 495 20.32 25.11 -12.12
N GLU A 496 20.79 24.16 -11.31
CA GLU A 496 21.77 23.15 -11.76
C GLU A 496 21.11 22.10 -12.69
N TRP A 497 19.82 21.78 -12.47
CA TRP A 497 19.08 20.90 -13.37
C TRP A 497 18.87 21.51 -14.74
N ASP A 498 18.56 22.81 -14.80
CA ASP A 498 18.36 23.50 -16.06
C ASP A 498 19.69 23.62 -16.84
N SER A 499 20.79 23.93 -16.15
CA SER A 499 22.12 23.93 -16.75
C SER A 499 22.55 22.56 -17.29
N LEU A 500 22.18 21.47 -16.58
CA LEU A 500 22.42 20.11 -17.05
C LEU A 500 21.62 19.78 -18.31
N LYS A 501 20.35 20.17 -18.39
CA LYS A 501 19.50 19.94 -19.56
C LYS A 501 20.07 20.65 -20.81
N GLU A 502 20.56 21.88 -20.64
CA GLU A 502 21.19 22.64 -21.70
C GLU A 502 22.46 21.97 -22.27
N LEU A 503 23.24 21.32 -21.41
CA LEU A 503 24.45 20.62 -21.82
C LEU A 503 24.16 19.21 -22.40
N ILE A 504 23.09 18.55 -21.95
CA ILE A 504 22.70 17.22 -22.43
C ILE A 504 22.15 17.29 -23.87
N ASN A 505 21.40 18.35 -24.23
CA ASN A 505 20.79 18.49 -25.54
C ASN A 505 21.78 18.39 -26.70
N PRO A 506 22.90 19.12 -26.73
CA PRO A 506 23.87 18.99 -27.81
C PRO A 506 24.68 17.69 -27.75
N ALA A 507 24.88 17.11 -26.53
CA ALA A 507 25.63 15.87 -26.36
C ALA A 507 24.80 14.60 -26.70
N TYR A 508 23.48 14.69 -26.55
CA TYR A 508 22.51 13.62 -26.83
C TYR A 508 21.24 14.23 -27.46
N PRO A 509 21.26 14.65 -28.72
CA PRO A 509 20.21 15.49 -29.34
C PRO A 509 18.81 14.88 -29.33
N THR A 510 18.70 13.54 -29.35
CA THR A 510 17.40 12.82 -29.40
C THR A 510 16.95 12.28 -28.05
N PHE A 511 17.73 12.44 -26.99
CA PHE A 511 17.48 11.80 -25.70
C PHE A 511 16.13 12.18 -25.09
N PHE A 512 15.85 13.47 -24.93
CA PHE A 512 14.58 13.91 -24.34
C PHE A 512 13.39 13.59 -25.21
N GLU A 513 13.47 13.79 -26.52
CA GLU A 513 12.40 13.48 -27.47
C GLU A 513 12.01 11.99 -27.38
N ARG A 514 13.00 11.10 -27.43
CA ARG A 514 12.80 9.66 -27.32
C ARG A 514 12.29 9.25 -25.95
N LEU A 515 12.81 9.81 -24.86
CA LEU A 515 12.35 9.53 -23.50
C LEU A 515 10.88 9.91 -23.32
N TYR A 516 10.48 11.12 -23.76
CA TYR A 516 9.09 11.58 -23.68
C TYR A 516 8.15 10.81 -24.61
N SER A 517 8.64 10.29 -25.74
CA SER A 517 7.84 9.41 -26.61
C SER A 517 7.54 8.06 -25.99
N LEU A 518 8.39 7.56 -25.10
CA LEU A 518 8.18 6.29 -24.38
C LEU A 518 7.25 6.46 -23.18
N HIS A 519 7.46 7.49 -22.37
CA HIS A 519 6.68 7.79 -21.18
C HIS A 519 6.92 9.24 -20.74
N THR A 520 5.87 9.89 -20.22
CA THR A 520 6.00 11.21 -19.59
C THR A 520 6.43 11.03 -18.12
N PRO A 521 7.73 11.17 -17.80
CA PRO A 521 8.22 10.95 -16.46
C PRO A 521 7.81 12.10 -15.52
N ASN A 522 7.57 11.80 -14.24
CA ASN A 522 7.52 12.85 -13.23
C ASN A 522 8.94 13.40 -12.97
N GLU A 523 9.03 14.46 -12.19
CA GLU A 523 10.28 15.16 -11.93
C GLU A 523 11.40 14.25 -11.37
N ASN A 524 11.08 13.42 -10.37
CA ASN A 524 12.02 12.46 -9.80
C ASN A 524 12.40 11.36 -10.80
N GLU A 525 11.46 10.86 -11.57
CA GLU A 525 11.71 9.89 -12.63
C GLU A 525 12.63 10.46 -13.72
N LEU A 526 12.41 11.73 -14.12
CA LEU A 526 13.23 12.43 -15.08
C LEU A 526 14.67 12.63 -14.57
N HIS A 527 14.82 13.06 -13.33
CA HIS A 527 16.12 13.24 -12.69
C HIS A 527 16.92 11.94 -12.63
N VAL A 528 16.25 10.83 -12.29
CA VAL A 528 16.90 9.50 -12.33
C VAL A 528 17.33 9.14 -13.75
N CYS A 529 16.51 9.38 -14.77
CA CYS A 529 16.86 9.09 -16.16
C CYS A 529 18.05 9.94 -16.65
N ILE A 530 18.07 11.22 -16.30
CA ILE A 530 19.19 12.14 -16.62
C ILE A 530 20.50 11.63 -15.99
N LEU A 531 20.49 11.32 -14.69
CA LEU A 531 21.70 10.87 -14.00
C LEU A 531 22.18 9.50 -14.48
N LEU A 532 21.25 8.61 -14.88
CA LEU A 532 21.61 7.34 -15.53
C LEU A 532 22.28 7.59 -16.89
N LYS A 533 21.75 8.47 -17.73
CA LYS A 533 22.34 8.83 -19.03
C LYS A 533 23.75 9.42 -18.86
N LEU A 534 23.97 10.14 -17.77
CA LEU A 534 25.28 10.67 -17.36
C LEU A 534 26.20 9.64 -16.68
N GLN A 535 25.80 8.35 -16.68
CA GLN A 535 26.56 7.21 -16.16
C GLN A 535 26.89 7.26 -14.66
N PHE A 536 26.06 7.97 -13.86
CA PHE A 536 26.18 7.91 -12.41
C PHE A 536 25.73 6.54 -11.88
N ARG A 537 26.47 6.01 -10.89
CA ARG A 537 26.10 4.74 -10.24
C ARG A 537 24.87 4.95 -9.35
N GLN A 538 24.12 3.89 -9.12
CA GLN A 538 22.91 3.91 -8.28
C GLN A 538 23.13 4.57 -6.91
N ALA A 539 24.25 4.29 -6.26
CA ALA A 539 24.59 4.88 -4.96
C ALA A 539 24.83 6.39 -5.06
N ASP A 540 25.39 6.85 -6.17
CA ASP A 540 25.67 8.26 -6.43
C ASP A 540 24.38 9.01 -6.75
N ILE A 541 23.50 8.42 -7.57
CA ILE A 541 22.15 8.94 -7.84
C ILE A 541 21.34 9.08 -6.55
N ALA A 542 21.37 8.05 -5.69
CA ALA A 542 20.67 8.06 -4.43
C ALA A 542 21.14 9.21 -3.51
N ARG A 543 22.44 9.47 -3.47
CA ARG A 543 23.00 10.60 -2.72
C ARG A 543 22.59 11.94 -3.30
N LEU A 544 22.73 12.13 -4.61
CA LEU A 544 22.42 13.38 -5.32
C LEU A 544 20.93 13.75 -5.24
N LEU A 545 20.05 12.76 -5.16
CA LEU A 545 18.61 12.96 -5.04
C LEU A 545 18.09 12.87 -3.59
N GLN A 546 18.98 12.64 -2.60
CA GLN A 546 18.64 12.42 -1.19
C GLN A 546 17.64 11.27 -0.97
N LEU A 547 17.73 10.24 -1.81
CA LEU A 547 16.91 9.05 -1.76
C LEU A 547 17.72 7.84 -1.28
N LYS A 548 17.03 6.79 -0.85
CA LYS A 548 17.69 5.52 -0.56
C LYS A 548 18.03 4.78 -1.87
N PRO A 549 19.12 4.01 -1.93
CA PRO A 549 19.47 3.20 -3.12
C PRO A 549 18.33 2.28 -3.57
N GLU A 550 17.56 1.74 -2.61
CA GLU A 550 16.38 0.89 -2.87
C GLU A 550 15.26 1.66 -3.59
N SER A 551 15.09 2.95 -3.28
CA SER A 551 14.13 3.82 -3.94
C SER A 551 14.48 4.03 -5.42
N ILE A 552 15.77 4.21 -5.74
CA ILE A 552 16.24 4.31 -7.12
C ILE A 552 15.96 3.02 -7.89
N SER A 553 16.24 1.85 -7.29
CA SER A 553 15.89 0.56 -7.90
C SER A 553 14.39 0.42 -8.14
N SER A 554 13.58 0.88 -7.20
CA SER A 554 12.12 0.85 -7.30
C SER A 554 11.60 1.74 -8.44
N ILE A 555 12.15 2.97 -8.58
CA ILE A 555 11.83 3.91 -9.67
C ILE A 555 12.17 3.26 -11.03
N ARG A 556 13.37 2.69 -11.19
CA ARG A 556 13.83 2.06 -12.43
C ARG A 556 12.94 0.88 -12.84
N ARG A 557 12.54 0.00 -11.87
CA ARG A 557 11.60 -1.09 -12.13
C ARG A 557 10.23 -0.59 -12.57
N ARG A 558 9.70 0.44 -11.89
CA ARG A 558 8.40 1.05 -12.25
C ARG A 558 8.44 1.65 -13.64
N LEU A 559 9.50 2.36 -13.99
CA LEU A 559 9.67 2.94 -15.33
C LEU A 559 9.72 1.83 -16.40
N TYR A 560 10.50 0.79 -16.17
CA TYR A 560 10.54 -0.37 -17.05
C TYR A 560 9.14 -0.99 -17.23
N GLN A 561 8.43 -1.22 -16.13
CA GLN A 561 7.08 -1.79 -16.17
C GLN A 561 6.08 -0.87 -16.86
N LYS A 562 6.13 0.45 -16.63
CA LYS A 562 5.26 1.42 -17.29
C LYS A 562 5.45 1.44 -18.81
N VAL A 563 6.68 1.29 -19.28
CA VAL A 563 7.01 1.36 -20.72
C VAL A 563 6.79 0.01 -21.43
N THR A 564 7.14 -1.10 -20.78
CA THR A 564 7.09 -2.43 -21.43
C THR A 564 5.87 -3.26 -21.06
N GLY A 565 5.14 -2.88 -20.00
CA GLY A 565 4.04 -3.68 -19.44
C GLY A 565 4.51 -4.93 -18.68
N SER A 566 5.81 -5.18 -18.56
CA SER A 566 6.41 -6.40 -17.99
C SER A 566 7.23 -6.08 -16.75
N LYS A 567 7.19 -6.98 -15.75
CA LYS A 567 8.10 -6.88 -14.59
C LYS A 567 9.53 -7.20 -15.06
N GLY A 568 10.50 -6.36 -14.69
CA GLY A 568 11.90 -6.52 -15.07
C GLY A 568 12.87 -6.08 -13.97
N SER A 569 14.16 -6.37 -14.16
CA SER A 569 15.21 -5.89 -13.26
C SER A 569 15.52 -4.40 -13.53
N PRO A 570 16.07 -3.65 -12.55
CA PRO A 570 16.47 -2.25 -12.76
C PRO A 570 17.42 -2.04 -13.94
N GLU A 571 18.33 -2.99 -14.18
CA GLU A 571 19.34 -2.95 -15.25
C GLU A 571 18.71 -2.99 -16.65
N MET A 572 17.49 -3.51 -16.78
CA MET A 572 16.76 -3.49 -18.04
C MET A 572 16.33 -2.07 -18.42
N TRP A 573 16.02 -1.23 -17.42
CA TRP A 573 15.74 0.19 -17.66
C TRP A 573 17.02 0.95 -18.07
N ASP A 574 18.15 0.63 -17.45
CA ASP A 574 19.43 1.25 -17.79
C ASP A 574 19.79 1.01 -19.26
N LYS A 575 19.60 -0.22 -19.75
CA LYS A 575 19.84 -0.55 -21.18
C LYS A 575 18.94 0.29 -22.11
N ILE A 576 17.70 0.56 -21.70
CA ILE A 576 16.82 1.45 -22.49
C ILE A 576 17.39 2.86 -22.47
N ILE A 577 17.75 3.42 -21.31
CA ILE A 577 18.35 4.76 -21.21
C ILE A 577 19.63 4.90 -22.02
N ASP A 578 20.47 3.88 -22.00
CA ASP A 578 21.72 3.86 -22.80
C ASP A 578 21.43 3.93 -24.31
N SER A 579 20.36 3.26 -24.77
CA SER A 579 19.97 3.23 -26.17
C SER A 579 19.24 4.48 -26.68
N LEU A 580 18.73 5.34 -25.79
CA LEU A 580 18.10 6.62 -26.12
C LEU A 580 19.14 7.71 -26.46
#